data_a5433900dabbc4c83f80519a1caebccd
#
_entry.id   a5433900dabbc4c83f80519a1caebccd
#
_cell.length_a   1.000
_cell.length_b   1.000
_cell.length_c   1.000
_cell.angle_alpha   90.00
_cell.angle_beta   90.00
_cell.angle_gamma   90.00
#
_symmetry.space_group_name_H-M   'P 1'
#
loop_
_entity.id
_entity.type
_entity.pdbx_description
1 polymer ?
#
loop_
_entity_poly.entity_id
_entity_poly.type
_entity_poly.pdbx_seq_one_letter_code
_entity_poly.pdbx_strand_id
1 'polypeptide(L)'
;MILIAPDKFKGTFSAEEIARVISEKVAVKFPREERKLFPMADGGEGTAGIVALRRNLNPVVCDGIGPSGEDCVWKYYAGERTAAIDSSAVIGRAAIDGNRTYSPLDASSYPLGRLVSQLIDGGMKEIFIGVGGTMTTDGGSGFLQGLGFRFYDREGRLCTRMTPRRLSGITRIEPATLPADIRITGLVDVDVPLVAAPPALSALSFALQERS
;
A
#
# COMPACT_ATOMS: atom_id res chain seq x y z
N MET A 1 -6.35 19.62 -28.99
CA MET A 1 -5.62 18.79 -27.97
C MET A 1 -6.62 17.92 -27.24
N ILE A 2 -6.33 16.63 -27.10
CA ILE A 2 -7.16 15.64 -26.39
C ILE A 2 -6.36 15.14 -25.18
N LEU A 3 -6.91 15.26 -23.96
CA LEU A 3 -6.36 14.70 -22.74
C LEU A 3 -6.97 13.32 -22.48
N ILE A 4 -6.14 12.32 -22.23
CA ILE A 4 -6.53 10.94 -21.96
C ILE A 4 -6.08 10.57 -20.57
N ALA A 5 -7.02 10.51 -19.61
CA ALA A 5 -6.74 10.36 -18.19
C ALA A 5 -7.56 9.19 -17.56
N PRO A 6 -7.32 7.93 -17.99
CA PRO A 6 -8.01 6.79 -17.41
C PRO A 6 -7.39 6.37 -16.09
N ASP A 7 -8.18 5.71 -15.26
CA ASP A 7 -7.69 4.83 -14.19
C ASP A 7 -7.63 3.38 -14.70
N LYS A 8 -7.05 2.48 -13.90
CA LYS A 8 -6.94 1.04 -14.18
C LYS A 8 -8.30 0.34 -14.26
N PHE A 9 -8.37 -0.76 -14.98
CA PHE A 9 -9.46 -1.74 -14.88
C PHE A 9 -8.97 -2.90 -14.01
N LYS A 10 -9.47 -2.93 -12.76
CA LYS A 10 -9.01 -3.88 -11.73
C LYS A 10 -8.95 -5.32 -12.27
N GLY A 11 -7.77 -5.93 -12.15
CA GLY A 11 -7.53 -7.31 -12.58
C GLY A 11 -7.37 -7.55 -14.08
N THR A 12 -7.38 -6.49 -14.93
CA THR A 12 -7.22 -6.62 -16.39
C THR A 12 -6.13 -5.73 -16.97
N PHE A 13 -6.29 -4.42 -16.89
CA PHE A 13 -5.38 -3.46 -17.53
C PHE A 13 -4.93 -2.38 -16.56
N SER A 14 -3.64 -2.00 -16.65
CA SER A 14 -3.12 -0.82 -15.99
C SER A 14 -3.66 0.47 -16.62
N ALA A 15 -3.62 1.57 -15.88
CA ALA A 15 -4.02 2.88 -16.37
C ALA A 15 -3.20 3.32 -17.61
N GLU A 16 -1.91 2.96 -17.65
CA GLU A 16 -1.02 3.26 -18.76
C GLU A 16 -1.39 2.48 -20.04
N GLU A 17 -1.68 1.17 -19.91
CA GLU A 17 -2.13 0.34 -21.03
C GLU A 17 -3.44 0.88 -21.62
N ILE A 18 -4.40 1.23 -20.76
CA ILE A 18 -5.68 1.82 -21.19
C ILE A 18 -5.44 3.16 -21.89
N ALA A 19 -4.62 4.04 -21.31
CA ALA A 19 -4.31 5.34 -21.90
C ALA A 19 -3.70 5.18 -23.31
N ARG A 20 -2.80 4.22 -23.48
CA ARG A 20 -2.18 3.90 -24.78
C ARG A 20 -3.21 3.41 -25.79
N VAL A 21 -4.02 2.43 -25.43
CA VAL A 21 -5.06 1.87 -26.32
C VAL A 21 -6.05 2.95 -26.74
N ILE A 22 -6.51 3.79 -25.81
CA ILE A 22 -7.40 4.91 -26.12
C ILE A 22 -6.70 5.88 -27.08
N SER A 23 -5.44 6.22 -26.82
CA SER A 23 -4.68 7.15 -27.67
C SER A 23 -4.55 6.63 -29.10
N GLU A 24 -4.30 5.35 -29.29
CA GLU A 24 -4.22 4.70 -30.62
C GLU A 24 -5.57 4.82 -31.36
N LYS A 25 -6.68 4.53 -30.68
CA LYS A 25 -8.02 4.65 -31.30
C LYS A 25 -8.40 6.08 -31.62
N VAL A 26 -8.07 7.03 -30.73
CA VAL A 26 -8.28 8.47 -30.95
C VAL A 26 -7.44 8.95 -32.14
N ALA A 27 -6.21 8.44 -32.32
CA ALA A 27 -5.35 8.79 -33.43
C ALA A 27 -5.97 8.49 -34.80
N VAL A 28 -6.67 7.36 -34.91
CA VAL A 28 -7.36 6.97 -36.15
C VAL A 28 -8.49 7.96 -36.48
N LYS A 29 -9.25 8.39 -35.49
CA LYS A 29 -10.42 9.26 -35.70
C LYS A 29 -10.05 10.74 -35.77
N PHE A 30 -9.01 11.14 -35.02
CA PHE A 30 -8.56 12.54 -34.92
C PHE A 30 -7.05 12.65 -35.13
N PRO A 31 -6.55 12.37 -36.37
CA PRO A 31 -5.10 12.23 -36.63
C PRO A 31 -4.32 13.54 -36.47
N ARG A 32 -4.97 14.68 -36.55
CA ARG A 32 -4.35 16.01 -36.43
C ARG A 32 -4.34 16.56 -35.01
N GLU A 33 -5.05 15.91 -34.07
CA GLU A 33 -5.13 16.37 -32.69
C GLU A 33 -3.90 15.88 -31.89
N GLU A 34 -3.28 16.81 -31.15
CA GLU A 34 -2.30 16.48 -30.14
C GLU A 34 -2.98 15.68 -29.03
N ARG A 35 -2.33 14.61 -28.57
CA ARG A 35 -2.81 13.75 -27.48
C ARG A 35 -1.83 13.79 -26.31
N LYS A 36 -2.36 13.99 -25.10
CA LYS A 36 -1.58 13.90 -23.85
C LYS A 36 -2.12 12.78 -22.97
N LEU A 37 -1.24 11.88 -22.55
CA LEU A 37 -1.58 10.77 -21.68
C LEU A 37 -1.31 11.15 -20.23
N PHE A 38 -2.34 11.02 -19.39
CA PHE A 38 -2.31 11.27 -17.96
C PHE A 38 -2.95 10.08 -17.22
N PRO A 39 -2.31 8.90 -17.21
CA PRO A 39 -2.83 7.79 -16.42
C PRO A 39 -2.98 8.21 -14.97
N MET A 40 -4.11 7.83 -14.37
CA MET A 40 -4.52 8.18 -13.01
C MET A 40 -4.39 6.98 -12.09
N ALA A 41 -4.42 7.23 -10.78
CA ALA A 41 -4.48 6.20 -9.76
C ALA A 41 -5.28 6.69 -8.55
N ASP A 42 -5.99 5.77 -7.91
CA ASP A 42 -6.91 5.99 -6.80
C ASP A 42 -6.29 5.77 -5.41
N GLY A 43 -4.97 5.59 -5.32
CA GLY A 43 -4.30 5.22 -4.06
C GLY A 43 -4.20 3.71 -3.84
N GLY A 44 -4.84 2.90 -4.68
CA GLY A 44 -4.74 1.43 -4.66
C GLY A 44 -3.59 0.90 -5.51
N GLU A 45 -3.73 -0.34 -5.97
CA GLU A 45 -2.77 -1.01 -6.86
C GLU A 45 -2.49 -0.18 -8.12
N GLY A 46 -1.20 -0.05 -8.48
CA GLY A 46 -0.72 0.74 -9.62
C GLY A 46 -0.39 2.20 -9.30
N THR A 47 -0.73 2.68 -8.11
CA THR A 47 -0.42 4.06 -7.67
C THR A 47 1.09 4.31 -7.64
N ALA A 48 1.86 3.35 -7.09
CA ALA A 48 3.32 3.45 -7.04
C ALA A 48 3.94 3.53 -8.45
N GLY A 49 3.38 2.82 -9.44
CA GLY A 49 3.80 2.90 -10.84
C GLY A 49 3.59 4.30 -11.44
N ILE A 50 2.45 4.92 -11.17
CA ILE A 50 2.17 6.31 -11.62
C ILE A 50 3.13 7.31 -10.97
N VAL A 51 3.41 7.17 -9.67
CA VAL A 51 4.41 8.00 -8.98
C VAL A 51 5.80 7.76 -9.59
N ALA A 52 6.16 6.50 -9.84
CA ALA A 52 7.44 6.12 -10.44
C ALA A 52 7.64 6.75 -11.81
N LEU A 53 6.62 6.72 -12.67
CA LEU A 53 6.63 7.36 -13.98
C LEU A 53 6.90 8.87 -13.88
N ARG A 54 6.30 9.55 -12.89
CA ARG A 54 6.44 11.00 -12.70
C ARG A 54 7.76 11.42 -12.03
N ARG A 55 8.35 10.53 -11.25
CA ARG A 55 9.56 10.79 -10.46
C ARG A 55 10.81 10.08 -11.01
N ASN A 56 10.70 9.38 -12.16
CA ASN A 56 11.77 8.56 -12.76
C ASN A 56 12.35 7.53 -11.76
N LEU A 57 11.48 6.80 -11.06
CA LEU A 57 11.89 5.74 -10.16
C LEU A 57 12.02 4.42 -10.91
N ASN A 58 12.94 3.57 -10.50
CA ASN A 58 13.15 2.25 -11.06
C ASN A 58 12.43 1.17 -10.26
N PRO A 59 11.92 0.10 -10.89
CA PRO A 59 11.33 -1.02 -10.18
C PRO A 59 12.41 -1.77 -9.39
N VAL A 60 12.05 -2.16 -8.17
CA VAL A 60 12.87 -2.97 -7.25
C VAL A 60 12.06 -4.17 -6.81
N VAL A 61 12.73 -5.33 -6.79
CA VAL A 61 12.18 -6.59 -6.30
C VAL A 61 13.15 -7.17 -5.29
N CYS A 62 12.66 -7.54 -4.11
CA CYS A 62 13.48 -8.13 -3.06
C CYS A 62 12.67 -9.12 -2.22
N ASP A 63 13.38 -10.02 -1.53
CA ASP A 63 12.77 -10.92 -0.57
C ASP A 63 12.20 -10.15 0.62
N GLY A 64 11.07 -10.64 1.14
CA GLY A 64 10.35 -10.02 2.23
C GLY A 64 9.48 -11.01 2.99
N ILE A 65 8.67 -10.47 3.87
CA ILE A 65 7.67 -11.23 4.63
C ILE A 65 6.26 -10.70 4.32
N GLY A 66 5.29 -11.58 4.31
CA GLY A 66 3.89 -11.26 4.12
C GLY A 66 3.17 -10.92 5.42
N PRO A 67 1.88 -10.51 5.33
CA PRO A 67 1.09 -10.05 6.47
C PRO A 67 0.85 -11.12 7.54
N SER A 68 0.99 -12.43 7.22
CA SER A 68 0.92 -13.53 8.19
C SER A 68 2.30 -14.03 8.66
N GLY A 69 3.39 -13.44 8.13
CA GLY A 69 4.77 -13.78 8.46
C GLY A 69 5.39 -14.86 7.55
N GLU A 70 4.72 -15.17 6.44
CA GLU A 70 5.21 -16.05 5.38
C GLU A 70 6.28 -15.35 4.53
N ASP A 71 7.18 -16.13 3.92
CA ASP A 71 8.12 -15.60 2.94
C ASP A 71 7.36 -15.14 1.68
N CYS A 72 7.71 -13.97 1.19
CA CYS A 72 7.15 -13.41 -0.03
C CYS A 72 8.16 -12.51 -0.74
N VAL A 73 7.74 -11.91 -1.84
CA VAL A 73 8.55 -10.96 -2.62
C VAL A 73 7.90 -9.59 -2.57
N TRP A 74 8.66 -8.60 -2.13
CA TRP A 74 8.22 -7.21 -2.16
C TRP A 74 8.56 -6.57 -3.51
N LYS A 75 7.61 -5.78 -4.02
CA LYS A 75 7.77 -4.99 -5.24
C LYS A 75 7.47 -3.54 -4.92
N TYR A 76 8.39 -2.65 -5.28
CA TYR A 76 8.27 -1.22 -5.11
C TYR A 76 9.10 -0.48 -6.15
N TYR A 77 9.10 0.85 -6.11
CA TYR A 77 9.92 1.67 -7.00
C TYR A 77 10.83 2.57 -6.15
N ALA A 78 12.06 2.75 -6.61
CA ALA A 78 13.04 3.59 -5.91
C ALA A 78 13.92 4.38 -6.88
N GLY A 79 14.31 5.56 -6.44
CA GLY A 79 15.33 6.41 -7.04
C GLY A 79 16.40 6.75 -6.01
N GLU A 80 17.09 7.87 -6.20
CA GLU A 80 18.20 8.26 -5.33
C GLU A 80 17.76 8.49 -3.87
N ARG A 81 16.66 9.23 -3.65
CA ARG A 81 16.16 9.59 -2.31
C ARG A 81 14.64 9.44 -2.17
N THR A 82 13.96 8.91 -3.18
CA THR A 82 12.52 8.77 -3.23
C THR A 82 12.13 7.33 -3.49
N ALA A 83 11.12 6.84 -2.79
CA ALA A 83 10.52 5.54 -3.04
C ALA A 83 8.99 5.65 -3.19
N ALA A 84 8.40 4.72 -3.93
CA ALA A 84 6.96 4.58 -4.08
C ALA A 84 6.57 3.11 -3.91
N ILE A 85 5.55 2.85 -3.08
CA ILE A 85 5.12 1.52 -2.66
C ILE A 85 3.60 1.45 -2.81
N ASP A 86 3.10 0.40 -3.45
CA ASP A 86 1.70 0.01 -3.27
C ASP A 86 1.61 -0.91 -2.04
N SER A 87 0.85 -0.54 -1.02
CA SER A 87 0.67 -1.39 0.17
C SER A 87 0.16 -2.78 -0.18
N SER A 88 -0.65 -2.91 -1.23
CA SER A 88 -1.14 -4.18 -1.77
C SER A 88 -0.04 -5.11 -2.25
N ALA A 89 1.10 -4.58 -2.70
CA ALA A 89 2.25 -5.38 -3.15
C ALA A 89 3.07 -5.98 -1.99
N VAL A 90 2.84 -5.51 -0.75
CA VAL A 90 3.55 -5.94 0.46
C VAL A 90 2.63 -6.68 1.42
N ILE A 91 1.42 -6.17 1.63
CA ILE A 91 0.44 -6.69 2.59
C ILE A 91 -0.95 -6.89 1.96
N GLY A 92 -1.02 -7.03 0.65
CA GLY A 92 -2.23 -7.35 -0.09
C GLY A 92 -2.36 -8.83 -0.42
N ARG A 93 -3.44 -9.18 -1.11
CA ARG A 93 -3.75 -10.57 -1.46
C ARG A 93 -2.69 -11.24 -2.35
N ALA A 94 -2.06 -10.46 -3.23
CA ALA A 94 -1.00 -10.96 -4.11
C ALA A 94 0.30 -11.33 -3.37
N ALA A 95 0.48 -10.84 -2.13
CA ALA A 95 1.61 -11.18 -1.29
C ALA A 95 1.40 -12.50 -0.52
N ILE A 96 0.20 -13.11 -0.59
CA ILE A 96 -0.13 -14.36 0.10
C ILE A 96 -0.29 -15.45 -0.96
N ASP A 97 0.51 -16.50 -0.85
CA ASP A 97 0.37 -17.68 -1.70
C ASP A 97 -1.01 -18.33 -1.47
N GLY A 98 -1.77 -18.51 -2.56
CA GLY A 98 -3.22 -18.76 -2.58
C GLY A 98 -3.72 -20.04 -1.86
N ASN A 99 -2.85 -20.77 -1.18
CA ASN A 99 -3.16 -22.07 -0.55
C ASN A 99 -3.16 -22.04 0.99
N ARG A 100 -3.03 -20.86 1.64
CA ARG A 100 -2.99 -20.77 3.10
C ARG A 100 -4.31 -20.25 3.66
N THR A 101 -4.75 -20.83 4.77
CA THR A 101 -5.86 -20.31 5.57
C THR A 101 -5.51 -18.94 6.10
N TYR A 102 -6.16 -17.92 5.60
CA TYR A 102 -5.96 -16.53 6.00
C TYR A 102 -6.93 -16.15 7.11
N SER A 103 -6.43 -15.59 8.20
CA SER A 103 -7.24 -14.97 9.24
C SER A 103 -6.99 -13.46 9.26
N PRO A 104 -7.98 -12.62 8.95
CA PRO A 104 -7.84 -11.17 9.03
C PRO A 104 -7.42 -10.67 10.42
N LEU A 105 -7.79 -11.39 11.49
CA LEU A 105 -7.44 -11.05 12.87
C LEU A 105 -5.97 -11.29 13.22
N ASP A 106 -5.26 -12.07 12.42
CA ASP A 106 -3.87 -12.44 12.65
C ASP A 106 -2.91 -11.83 11.62
N ALA A 107 -3.44 -11.12 10.62
CA ALA A 107 -2.66 -10.37 9.66
C ALA A 107 -2.14 -9.05 10.24
N SER A 108 -0.95 -8.65 9.85
CA SER A 108 -0.27 -7.46 10.34
C SER A 108 0.24 -6.57 9.20
N SER A 109 0.14 -5.28 9.36
CA SER A 109 0.81 -4.30 8.49
C SER A 109 2.32 -4.15 8.79
N TYR A 110 2.87 -4.93 9.73
CA TYR A 110 4.29 -4.93 10.11
C TYR A 110 5.26 -5.02 8.91
N PRO A 111 5.03 -5.88 7.90
CA PRO A 111 5.93 -5.98 6.74
C PRO A 111 6.10 -4.66 5.99
N LEU A 112 5.02 -3.90 5.81
CA LEU A 112 5.08 -2.59 5.16
C LEU A 112 5.93 -1.60 5.99
N GLY A 113 5.76 -1.59 7.32
CA GLY A 113 6.59 -0.78 8.22
C GLY A 113 8.07 -1.17 8.17
N ARG A 114 8.37 -2.47 8.08
CA ARG A 114 9.75 -2.98 7.92
C ARG A 114 10.38 -2.54 6.61
N LEU A 115 9.65 -2.64 5.50
CA LEU A 115 10.14 -2.14 4.21
C LEU A 115 10.44 -0.63 4.29
N VAL A 116 9.53 0.16 4.86
CA VAL A 116 9.75 1.61 5.02
C VAL A 116 10.95 1.90 5.92
N SER A 117 11.12 1.19 7.04
CA SER A 117 12.30 1.32 7.89
C SER A 117 13.59 1.03 7.13
N GLN A 118 13.64 -0.06 6.35
CA GLN A 118 14.81 -0.39 5.52
C GLN A 118 15.13 0.67 4.47
N LEU A 119 14.09 1.27 3.87
CA LEU A 119 14.26 2.36 2.91
C LEU A 119 14.83 3.63 3.58
N ILE A 120 14.37 3.94 4.79
CA ILE A 120 14.88 5.06 5.59
C ILE A 120 16.36 4.82 5.94
N ASP A 121 16.70 3.62 6.42
CA ASP A 121 18.08 3.24 6.74
C ASP A 121 18.98 3.25 5.50
N GLY A 122 18.42 2.94 4.32
CA GLY A 122 19.06 3.05 3.01
C GLY A 122 19.19 4.47 2.47
N GLY A 123 18.76 5.51 3.22
CA GLY A 123 18.92 6.92 2.86
C GLY A 123 17.77 7.56 2.10
N MET A 124 16.64 6.85 1.91
CA MET A 124 15.43 7.45 1.34
C MET A 124 14.90 8.58 2.23
N LYS A 125 14.40 9.64 1.61
CA LYS A 125 13.88 10.82 2.31
C LYS A 125 12.42 11.13 2.00
N GLU A 126 11.93 10.67 0.88
CA GLU A 126 10.54 10.84 0.47
C GLU A 126 9.96 9.48 0.09
N ILE A 127 8.91 9.04 0.79
CA ILE A 127 8.29 7.74 0.57
C ILE A 127 6.79 7.94 0.34
N PHE A 128 6.33 7.57 -0.85
CA PHE A 128 4.92 7.56 -1.22
C PHE A 128 4.35 6.16 -1.02
N ILE A 129 3.20 6.05 -0.38
CA ILE A 129 2.53 4.78 -0.11
C ILE A 129 1.08 4.86 -0.62
N GLY A 130 0.76 4.09 -1.65
CA GLY A 130 -0.62 3.82 -2.02
C GLY A 130 -1.26 2.90 -0.97
N VAL A 131 -2.31 3.36 -0.29
CA VAL A 131 -2.85 2.70 0.92
C VAL A 131 -3.97 1.68 0.62
N GLY A 132 -4.45 1.60 -0.64
CA GLY A 132 -5.53 0.69 -1.03
C GLY A 132 -5.10 -0.77 -1.18
N GLY A 133 -6.08 -1.71 -1.14
CA GLY A 133 -5.87 -3.13 -1.45
C GLY A 133 -5.16 -3.96 -0.40
N THR A 134 -5.13 -3.52 0.86
CA THR A 134 -4.53 -4.25 1.98
C THR A 134 -5.41 -5.39 2.49
N MET A 135 -4.80 -6.40 3.09
CA MET A 135 -5.49 -7.53 3.77
C MET A 135 -5.39 -7.45 5.29
N THR A 136 -5.05 -6.29 5.83
CA THR A 136 -4.87 -6.07 7.26
C THR A 136 -5.90 -5.08 7.78
N THR A 137 -6.36 -5.28 9.02
CA THR A 137 -7.30 -4.41 9.74
C THR A 137 -6.75 -4.04 11.12
N ASP A 138 -5.44 -3.97 11.25
CA ASP A 138 -4.73 -3.70 12.50
C ASP A 138 -4.61 -2.19 12.83
N GLY A 139 -5.31 -1.32 12.10
CA GLY A 139 -5.28 0.13 12.28
C GLY A 139 -3.89 0.74 12.08
N GLY A 140 -3.01 0.08 11.33
CA GLY A 140 -1.63 0.53 11.10
C GLY A 140 -0.68 0.28 12.28
N SER A 141 -1.12 -0.43 13.34
CA SER A 141 -0.27 -0.71 14.51
C SER A 141 0.93 -1.57 14.15
N GLY A 142 0.78 -2.54 13.25
CA GLY A 142 1.90 -3.31 12.71
C GLY A 142 2.87 -2.43 11.93
N PHE A 143 2.37 -1.52 11.09
CA PHE A 143 3.20 -0.55 10.36
C PHE A 143 4.06 0.28 11.32
N LEU A 144 3.47 0.86 12.35
CA LEU A 144 4.21 1.59 13.37
C LEU A 144 5.23 0.69 14.07
N GLN A 145 4.87 -0.56 14.40
CA GLN A 145 5.82 -1.50 14.99
C GLN A 145 7.00 -1.79 14.04
N GLY A 146 6.74 -1.93 12.74
CA GLY A 146 7.78 -2.10 11.73
C GLY A 146 8.75 -0.92 11.61
N LEU A 147 8.28 0.29 11.94
CA LEU A 147 9.09 1.51 12.07
C LEU A 147 9.82 1.62 13.41
N GLY A 148 9.67 0.65 14.32
CA GLY A 148 10.36 0.63 15.61
C GLY A 148 9.56 1.10 16.82
N PHE A 149 8.29 1.45 16.66
CA PHE A 149 7.41 1.72 17.79
C PHE A 149 7.22 0.46 18.63
N ARG A 150 7.12 0.61 19.96
CA ARG A 150 6.94 -0.50 20.89
C ARG A 150 5.56 -0.44 21.53
N PHE A 151 4.90 -1.57 21.57
CA PHE A 151 3.54 -1.72 22.11
C PHE A 151 3.57 -2.62 23.33
N TYR A 152 2.90 -2.23 24.40
CA TYR A 152 2.89 -2.97 25.67
C TYR A 152 1.45 -3.27 26.09
N ASP A 153 1.24 -4.48 26.62
CA ASP A 153 -0.03 -4.93 27.15
C ASP A 153 -0.29 -4.38 28.58
N ARG A 154 -1.41 -4.81 29.17
CA ARG A 154 -1.82 -4.39 30.52
C ARG A 154 -0.87 -4.85 31.62
N GLU A 155 -0.15 -5.93 31.42
CA GLU A 155 0.87 -6.46 32.31
C GLU A 155 2.25 -5.84 32.07
N GLY A 156 2.36 -4.87 31.16
CA GLY A 156 3.62 -4.20 30.81
C GLY A 156 4.55 -5.06 29.93
N ARG A 157 4.08 -6.16 29.37
CA ARG A 157 4.88 -7.02 28.49
C ARG A 157 4.90 -6.43 27.07
N LEU A 158 6.07 -6.50 26.44
CA LEU A 158 6.26 -6.09 25.05
C LEU A 158 5.50 -7.01 24.10
N CYS A 159 4.65 -6.44 23.24
CA CYS A 159 3.99 -7.16 22.16
C CYS A 159 4.97 -7.37 21.00
N THR A 160 5.33 -8.62 20.72
CA THR A 160 6.31 -8.96 19.67
C THR A 160 5.76 -8.84 18.25
N ARG A 161 4.44 -8.87 18.07
CA ARG A 161 3.77 -8.72 16.78
C ARG A 161 2.39 -8.09 16.98
N MET A 162 2.18 -6.93 16.40
CA MET A 162 0.87 -6.27 16.39
C MET A 162 -0.03 -6.87 15.33
N THR A 163 -1.24 -7.20 15.75
CA THR A 163 -2.32 -7.72 14.90
C THR A 163 -3.66 -7.19 15.42
N PRO A 164 -4.76 -7.24 14.65
CA PRO A 164 -6.08 -6.81 15.12
C PRO A 164 -6.49 -7.46 16.44
N ARG A 165 -6.18 -8.75 16.62
CA ARG A 165 -6.47 -9.52 17.85
C ARG A 165 -5.84 -8.92 19.11
N ARG A 166 -4.72 -8.24 18.98
CA ARG A 166 -3.96 -7.69 20.12
C ARG A 166 -4.28 -6.23 20.45
N LEU A 167 -4.96 -5.51 19.54
CA LEU A 167 -5.21 -4.07 19.69
C LEU A 167 -5.90 -3.72 21.02
N SER A 168 -6.94 -4.46 21.40
CA SER A 168 -7.72 -4.19 22.62
C SER A 168 -6.94 -4.39 23.93
N GLY A 169 -5.81 -5.10 23.87
CA GLY A 169 -4.94 -5.35 25.03
C GLY A 169 -3.84 -4.32 25.23
N ILE A 170 -3.63 -3.41 24.28
CA ILE A 170 -2.55 -2.42 24.34
C ILE A 170 -2.91 -1.28 25.28
N THR A 171 -2.00 -0.95 26.18
CA THR A 171 -2.17 0.15 27.16
C THR A 171 -1.08 1.21 27.07
N ARG A 172 0.06 0.89 26.47
CA ARG A 172 1.18 1.84 26.31
C ARG A 172 1.85 1.65 24.97
N ILE A 173 2.19 2.79 24.35
CA ILE A 173 2.96 2.85 23.09
C ILE A 173 4.19 3.73 23.36
N GLU A 174 5.35 3.21 23.02
CA GLU A 174 6.61 3.99 22.99
C GLU A 174 6.92 4.34 21.56
N PRO A 175 7.03 5.64 21.22
CA PRO A 175 7.36 6.07 19.86
C PRO A 175 8.80 5.67 19.46
N ALA A 176 8.98 5.40 18.18
CA ALA A 176 10.31 5.30 17.58
C ALA A 176 10.86 6.70 17.27
N THR A 177 12.17 6.85 17.28
CA THR A 177 12.83 8.05 16.77
C THR A 177 13.08 7.87 15.27
N LEU A 178 12.36 8.63 14.46
CA LEU A 178 12.60 8.70 13.01
C LEU A 178 13.45 9.95 12.67
N PRO A 179 14.25 9.91 11.59
CA PRO A 179 14.98 11.08 11.12
C PRO A 179 14.03 12.25 10.83
N ALA A 180 14.39 13.47 11.25
CA ALA A 180 13.52 14.65 11.14
C ALA A 180 13.25 15.08 9.68
N ASP A 181 14.08 14.65 8.74
CA ASP A 181 14.01 15.00 7.32
C ASP A 181 13.29 13.93 6.46
N ILE A 182 12.63 12.95 7.12
CA ILE A 182 11.80 11.95 6.44
C ILE A 182 10.41 12.50 6.18
N ARG A 183 9.91 12.27 4.95
CA ARG A 183 8.54 12.51 4.57
C ARG A 183 7.89 11.20 4.10
N ILE A 184 6.87 10.76 4.80
CA ILE A 184 6.02 9.63 4.39
C ILE A 184 4.67 10.21 4.00
N THR A 185 4.23 9.93 2.76
CA THR A 185 2.95 10.42 2.21
C THR A 185 2.06 9.25 1.87
N GLY A 186 0.93 9.11 2.54
CA GLY A 186 -0.14 8.19 2.16
C GLY A 186 -0.97 8.76 1.02
N LEU A 187 -1.18 7.95 -0.03
CA LEU A 187 -2.05 8.28 -1.14
C LEU A 187 -3.32 7.43 -1.01
N VAL A 188 -4.47 8.08 -0.88
CA VAL A 188 -5.75 7.46 -0.56
C VAL A 188 -6.88 8.26 -1.20
N ASP A 189 -7.93 7.58 -1.64
CA ASP A 189 -9.11 8.16 -2.31
C ASP A 189 -10.37 8.21 -1.43
N VAL A 190 -10.27 7.69 -0.20
CA VAL A 190 -11.40 7.62 0.75
C VAL A 190 -11.13 8.48 1.97
N ASP A 191 -12.19 9.15 2.47
CA ASP A 191 -12.20 9.90 3.72
C ASP A 191 -13.10 9.19 4.73
N VAL A 192 -12.60 8.08 5.28
CA VAL A 192 -13.30 7.27 6.27
C VAL A 192 -12.58 7.36 7.60
N PRO A 193 -13.24 7.78 8.69
CA PRO A 193 -12.62 7.85 10.01
C PRO A 193 -12.21 6.44 10.49
N LEU A 194 -11.08 6.36 11.20
CA LEU A 194 -10.55 5.10 11.76
C LEU A 194 -11.57 4.39 12.66
N VAL A 195 -12.33 5.16 13.43
CA VAL A 195 -13.46 4.67 14.22
C VAL A 195 -14.74 5.10 13.51
N ALA A 196 -15.12 4.32 12.50
CA ALA A 196 -16.36 4.56 11.78
C ALA A 196 -17.54 3.89 12.47
N ALA A 197 -18.72 4.49 12.34
CA ALA A 197 -19.98 3.82 12.66
C ALA A 197 -20.13 2.50 11.85
N PRO A 198 -20.86 1.50 12.35
CA PRO A 198 -20.95 0.14 11.82
C PRO A 198 -21.02 -0.07 10.29
N PRO A 199 -21.57 0.85 9.46
CA PRO A 199 -21.64 0.65 8.02
C PRO A 199 -20.28 0.59 7.29
N ALA A 200 -19.23 1.24 7.78
CA ALA A 200 -17.93 1.24 7.11
C ALA A 200 -17.11 -0.04 7.37
N LEU A 201 -17.29 -0.63 8.56
CA LEU A 201 -16.77 -1.98 8.85
C LEU A 201 -17.51 -3.04 8.02
N SER A 202 -18.81 -2.84 7.72
CA SER A 202 -19.58 -3.74 6.88
C SER A 202 -19.15 -3.70 5.41
N ALA A 203 -18.72 -2.58 4.87
CA ALA A 203 -18.21 -2.51 3.50
C ALA A 203 -16.90 -3.30 3.33
N LEU A 204 -16.01 -3.24 4.33
CA LEU A 204 -14.76 -4.02 4.34
C LEU A 204 -15.04 -5.52 4.58
N SER A 205 -15.98 -5.85 5.47
CA SER A 205 -16.39 -7.23 5.73
C SER A 205 -17.20 -7.82 4.57
N PHE A 206 -17.99 -7.01 3.86
CA PHE A 206 -18.74 -7.46 2.68
C PHE A 206 -17.81 -7.85 1.54
N ALA A 207 -16.76 -7.07 1.29
CA ALA A 207 -15.74 -7.41 0.29
C ALA A 207 -14.96 -8.70 0.62
N LEU A 208 -14.95 -9.13 1.89
CA LEU A 208 -14.34 -10.37 2.35
C LEU A 208 -15.32 -11.56 2.31
N GLN A 209 -16.65 -11.33 2.42
CA GLN A 209 -17.67 -12.38 2.42
C GLN A 209 -18.12 -12.83 1.01
N GLU A 210 -18.06 -11.98 0.00
CA GLU A 210 -18.48 -12.35 -1.36
C GLU A 210 -17.53 -13.32 -2.09
N ARG A 211 -16.52 -13.90 -1.42
CA ARG A 211 -15.55 -14.83 -2.00
C ARG A 211 -15.25 -16.06 -1.14
N SER A 212 -16.18 -16.44 -0.27
CA SER A 212 -16.14 -17.74 0.42
C SER A 212 -17.04 -18.76 -0.30
#